data_333571b2ae70a94c6cb8df5a9405713f
#
_entry.id   333571b2ae70a94c6cb8df5a9405713f
#
_cell.length_a   1.000
_cell.length_b   1.000
_cell.length_c   1.000
_cell.angle_alpha   90.00
_cell.angle_beta   90.00
_cell.angle_gamma   90.00
#
_symmetry.space_group_name_H-M   'P 1'
#
loop_
_entity.id
_entity.type
_entity.pdbx_description
1 polymer ?
#
loop_
_entity_poly.entity_id
_entity_poly.type
_entity_poly.pdbx_seq_one_letter_code
_entity_poly.pdbx_strand_id
1 'polypeptide(L)'
;IDNLLFQMEYNRVRPYTYSHNTIVLNYAHDNQSMAHLWGSNFSETILIGRYHYNRWFADAKIVFGKKGFDFNDDVDDFSYGGDIYRNYNERPFDSGVTVGQGNTTNIFHFELQSGYVLNPTTNLKLFAYVSYRDFNPDADTAASFKNSTLWFSLGLRTDLFNWYFDF
;
A
#
# COMPACT_ATOMS: atom_id res chain seq x y z
N ILE A 1 22.39 6.97 -16.01
CA ILE A 1 23.36 6.30 -15.11
C ILE A 1 23.11 4.81 -15.30
N ASP A 2 24.08 4.09 -15.80
CA ASP A 2 23.90 2.73 -16.35
C ASP A 2 23.46 1.67 -15.32
N ASN A 3 23.54 1.96 -14.03
CA ASN A 3 23.25 1.00 -12.95
C ASN A 3 22.14 1.48 -12.01
N LEU A 4 21.44 2.56 -12.34
CA LEU A 4 20.39 3.14 -11.51
C LEU A 4 19.07 3.14 -12.27
N LEU A 5 18.04 2.52 -11.69
CA LEU A 5 16.65 2.66 -12.11
C LEU A 5 15.91 3.49 -11.08
N PHE A 6 15.17 4.48 -11.54
CA PHE A 6 14.24 5.25 -10.71
C PHE A 6 12.85 5.22 -11.34
N GLN A 7 11.84 4.95 -10.52
CA GLN A 7 10.43 4.91 -10.93
C GLN A 7 9.60 5.72 -9.94
N MET A 8 8.65 6.45 -10.44
CA MET A 8 7.66 7.18 -9.65
C MET A 8 6.27 6.83 -10.16
N GLU A 9 5.35 6.56 -9.24
CA GLU A 9 3.94 6.34 -9.51
C GLU A 9 3.09 7.26 -8.64
N TYR A 10 1.96 7.71 -9.18
CA TYR A 10 0.95 8.43 -8.43
C TYR A 10 -0.42 7.83 -8.71
N ASN A 11 -1.07 7.37 -7.67
CA ASN A 11 -2.42 6.80 -7.73
C ASN A 11 -3.38 7.65 -6.93
N ARG A 12 -4.58 7.85 -7.47
CA ARG A 12 -5.65 8.58 -6.79
C ARG A 12 -7.00 7.99 -7.15
N VAL A 13 -7.75 7.60 -6.13
CA VAL A 13 -9.08 7.05 -6.28
C VAL A 13 -10.05 7.87 -5.43
N ARG A 14 -11.13 8.34 -6.06
CA ARG A 14 -12.15 9.12 -5.37
C ARG A 14 -12.95 8.25 -4.39
N PRO A 15 -13.55 8.86 -3.34
CA PRO A 15 -14.52 8.18 -2.51
C PRO A 15 -15.63 7.56 -3.33
N TYR A 16 -16.14 6.41 -2.88
CA TYR A 16 -17.26 5.63 -3.46
C TYR A 16 -17.01 5.06 -4.86
N THR A 17 -15.81 5.17 -5.44
CA THR A 17 -15.54 4.76 -6.82
C THR A 17 -15.87 3.29 -7.09
N TYR A 18 -15.66 2.43 -6.11
CA TYR A 18 -15.86 0.98 -6.22
C TYR A 18 -17.00 0.46 -5.36
N SER A 19 -17.70 1.34 -4.64
CA SER A 19 -18.88 1.01 -3.84
C SER A 19 -20.13 0.96 -4.72
N HIS A 20 -21.15 0.22 -4.30
CA HIS A 20 -22.46 0.16 -4.94
C HIS A 20 -23.59 0.18 -3.89
N ASN A 21 -24.80 0.66 -4.27
CA ASN A 21 -25.95 0.62 -3.38
C ASN A 21 -26.38 -0.83 -3.04
N THR A 22 -26.15 -1.75 -3.97
CA THR A 22 -26.29 -3.18 -3.74
C THR A 22 -24.91 -3.75 -3.53
N ILE A 23 -24.54 -4.09 -2.29
CA ILE A 23 -23.16 -4.43 -1.87
C ILE A 23 -22.54 -5.53 -2.74
N VAL A 24 -23.33 -6.53 -3.17
CA VAL A 24 -22.84 -7.63 -4.02
C VAL A 24 -22.39 -7.19 -5.42
N LEU A 25 -22.68 -5.95 -5.82
CA LEU A 25 -22.28 -5.36 -7.10
C LEU A 25 -21.08 -4.42 -6.97
N ASN A 26 -20.44 -4.37 -5.81
CA ASN A 26 -19.19 -3.62 -5.63
C ASN A 26 -18.07 -4.20 -6.51
N TYR A 27 -17.00 -3.40 -6.74
CA TYR A 27 -15.86 -3.85 -7.54
C TYR A 27 -14.85 -4.63 -6.69
N ALA A 28 -15.29 -5.80 -6.20
CA ALA A 28 -14.52 -6.70 -5.36
C ALA A 28 -14.78 -8.17 -5.73
N HIS A 29 -13.82 -9.03 -5.39
CA HIS A 29 -13.91 -10.49 -5.50
C HIS A 29 -13.18 -11.13 -4.32
N ASP A 30 -13.75 -12.19 -3.76
CA ASP A 30 -13.21 -12.92 -2.60
C ASP A 30 -12.75 -12.00 -1.44
N ASN A 31 -13.59 -11.02 -1.10
CA ASN A 31 -13.31 -10.02 -0.06
C ASN A 31 -12.06 -9.17 -0.32
N GLN A 32 -11.67 -9.00 -1.58
CA GLN A 32 -10.56 -8.15 -2.00
C GLN A 32 -10.99 -7.15 -3.07
N SER A 33 -10.51 -5.92 -2.96
CA SER A 33 -10.70 -4.93 -4.01
C SER A 33 -9.99 -5.35 -5.29
N MET A 34 -10.69 -5.34 -6.43
CA MET A 34 -10.13 -5.79 -7.71
C MET A 34 -9.19 -4.77 -8.37
N ALA A 35 -9.30 -3.48 -8.05
CA ALA A 35 -8.51 -2.44 -8.72
C ALA A 35 -7.24 -2.10 -7.93
N HIS A 36 -7.38 -1.72 -6.67
CA HIS A 36 -6.27 -1.29 -5.82
C HIS A 36 -6.47 -1.82 -4.40
N LEU A 37 -5.37 -2.26 -3.74
CA LEU A 37 -5.43 -2.84 -2.39
C LEU A 37 -6.04 -1.91 -1.35
N TRP A 38 -5.88 -0.60 -1.53
CA TRP A 38 -6.48 0.40 -0.63
C TRP A 38 -7.96 0.69 -0.94
N GLY A 39 -8.55 0.06 -1.96
CA GLY A 39 -9.93 0.31 -2.37
C GLY A 39 -10.11 1.70 -2.93
N SER A 40 -10.92 2.54 -2.28
CA SER A 40 -11.23 3.91 -2.70
C SER A 40 -10.90 4.96 -1.63
N ASN A 41 -11.13 6.23 -1.92
CA ASN A 41 -10.92 7.37 -1.03
C ASN A 41 -9.45 7.54 -0.60
N PHE A 42 -8.51 7.45 -1.54
CA PHE A 42 -7.09 7.60 -1.26
C PHE A 42 -6.32 8.32 -2.37
N SER A 43 -5.15 8.79 -2.01
CA SER A 43 -4.06 9.15 -2.93
C SER A 43 -2.74 8.63 -2.38
N GLU A 44 -1.87 8.15 -3.27
CA GLU A 44 -0.53 7.70 -2.90
C GLU A 44 0.50 8.11 -3.94
N THR A 45 1.71 8.31 -3.48
CA THR A 45 2.92 8.47 -4.30
C THR A 45 3.89 7.37 -3.94
N ILE A 46 4.35 6.63 -4.93
CA ILE A 46 5.31 5.54 -4.78
C ILE A 46 6.60 5.94 -5.49
N LEU A 47 7.71 5.87 -4.78
CA LEU A 47 9.05 6.07 -5.32
C LEU A 47 9.81 4.76 -5.20
N ILE A 48 10.39 4.29 -6.30
CA ILE A 48 11.23 3.08 -6.35
C ILE A 48 12.59 3.46 -6.90
N GLY A 49 13.63 3.07 -6.18
CA GLY A 49 15.01 3.20 -6.61
C GLY A 49 15.70 1.85 -6.57
N ARG A 50 16.40 1.48 -7.65
CA ARG A 50 17.23 0.28 -7.72
C ARG A 50 18.60 0.65 -8.19
N TYR A 51 19.62 0.27 -7.43
CA TYR A 51 21.01 0.53 -7.75
C TYR A 51 21.83 -0.75 -7.69
N HIS A 52 22.60 -1.02 -8.75
CA HIS A 52 23.47 -2.18 -8.83
C HIS A 52 24.88 -1.70 -9.24
N TYR A 53 25.88 -2.10 -8.48
CA TYR A 53 27.27 -1.82 -8.82
C TYR A 53 28.14 -3.03 -8.53
N ASN A 54 28.70 -3.63 -9.58
CA ASN A 54 29.42 -4.91 -9.51
C ASN A 54 28.57 -6.00 -8.83
N ARG A 55 28.92 -6.36 -7.59
CA ARG A 55 28.20 -7.36 -6.78
C ARG A 55 27.33 -6.74 -5.71
N TRP A 56 27.34 -5.42 -5.55
CA TRP A 56 26.47 -4.71 -4.60
C TRP A 56 25.13 -4.38 -5.23
N PHE A 57 24.08 -4.48 -4.45
CA PHE A 57 22.76 -4.02 -4.84
C PHE A 57 22.09 -3.28 -3.69
N ALA A 58 21.20 -2.37 -4.05
CA ALA A 58 20.30 -1.67 -3.14
C ALA A 58 18.98 -1.39 -3.85
N ASP A 59 17.88 -1.88 -3.27
CA ASP A 59 16.52 -1.67 -3.72
C ASP A 59 15.76 -0.91 -2.64
N ALA A 60 15.24 0.27 -2.97
CA ALA A 60 14.49 1.10 -2.04
C ALA A 60 13.08 1.37 -2.60
N LYS A 61 12.08 1.38 -1.71
CA LYS A 61 10.71 1.79 -1.99
C LYS A 61 10.21 2.71 -0.91
N ILE A 62 9.61 3.83 -1.31
CA ILE A 62 8.99 4.80 -0.40
C ILE A 62 7.55 5.00 -0.87
N VAL A 63 6.61 4.95 0.05
CA VAL A 63 5.20 5.25 -0.21
C VAL A 63 4.74 6.36 0.74
N PHE A 64 4.18 7.40 0.17
CA PHE A 64 3.45 8.44 0.88
C PHE A 64 1.99 8.33 0.49
N GLY A 65 1.12 8.11 1.45
CA GLY A 65 -0.28 7.95 1.20
C GLY A 65 -1.17 8.75 2.13
N LYS A 66 -2.35 9.09 1.63
CA LYS A 66 -3.45 9.66 2.37
C LYS A 66 -4.71 8.88 2.04
N LYS A 67 -5.38 8.31 3.04
CA LYS A 67 -6.63 7.55 2.89
C LYS A 67 -7.65 8.04 3.90
N GLY A 68 -8.91 8.14 3.48
CA GLY A 68 -10.03 8.38 4.38
C GLY A 68 -10.71 7.06 4.76
N PHE A 69 -10.88 6.84 6.06
CA PHE A 69 -11.65 5.74 6.63
C PHE A 69 -12.98 6.22 7.19
N ASP A 70 -13.90 5.31 7.41
CA ASP A 70 -15.12 5.57 8.15
C ASP A 70 -14.79 5.60 9.64
N PHE A 71 -15.55 6.36 10.45
CA PHE A 71 -15.35 6.39 11.90
C PHE A 71 -15.87 5.12 12.56
N ASN A 72 -17.00 4.59 12.09
CA ASN A 72 -17.62 3.35 12.58
C ASN A 72 -17.84 3.37 14.10
N ASP A 73 -18.36 4.47 14.61
CA ASP A 73 -18.70 4.65 16.02
C ASP A 73 -20.21 4.88 16.19
N ASP A 74 -20.70 4.87 17.44
CA ASP A 74 -22.12 5.02 17.75
C ASP A 74 -22.68 6.41 17.40
N VAL A 75 -21.83 7.39 17.15
CA VAL A 75 -22.19 8.79 16.85
C VAL A 75 -22.12 9.07 15.36
N ASP A 76 -21.15 8.47 14.66
CA ASP A 76 -20.90 8.67 13.24
C ASP A 76 -20.72 7.31 12.53
N ASP A 77 -21.82 6.77 12.05
CA ASP A 77 -21.82 5.53 11.26
C ASP A 77 -22.05 5.80 9.74
N PHE A 78 -21.62 6.95 9.26
CA PHE A 78 -21.66 7.25 7.84
C PHE A 78 -20.53 6.56 7.07
N SER A 79 -20.83 6.22 5.80
CA SER A 79 -19.80 5.83 4.85
C SER A 79 -19.14 7.07 4.24
N TYR A 80 -17.84 7.22 4.41
CA TYR A 80 -17.03 8.27 3.78
C TYR A 80 -16.42 7.80 2.45
N GLY A 81 -16.75 6.59 2.02
CA GLY A 81 -16.38 6.05 0.71
C GLY A 81 -14.97 5.47 0.65
N GLY A 82 -14.39 5.14 1.80
CA GLY A 82 -13.12 4.41 1.92
C GLY A 82 -13.33 2.90 1.95
N ASP A 83 -14.44 2.46 2.53
CA ASP A 83 -14.87 1.07 2.54
C ASP A 83 -15.75 0.77 1.33
N ILE A 84 -15.27 -0.07 0.42
CA ILE A 84 -15.99 -0.45 -0.80
C ILE A 84 -17.14 -1.42 -0.56
N TYR A 85 -17.22 -2.02 0.63
CA TYR A 85 -18.29 -2.94 1.05
C TYR A 85 -19.47 -2.24 1.71
N ARG A 86 -19.38 -0.93 1.91
CA ARG A 86 -20.50 -0.12 2.40
C ARG A 86 -21.32 0.48 1.27
N ASN A 87 -22.63 0.63 1.52
CA ASN A 87 -23.54 1.25 0.59
C ASN A 87 -23.23 2.75 0.45
N TYR A 88 -23.04 3.23 -0.78
CA TYR A 88 -22.74 4.66 -1.02
C TYR A 88 -23.92 5.59 -0.66
N ASN A 89 -25.14 5.10 -0.47
CA ASN A 89 -26.27 5.90 0.01
C ASN A 89 -26.16 6.26 1.49
N GLU A 90 -25.30 5.59 2.27
CA GLU A 90 -25.00 5.90 3.66
C GLU A 90 -24.03 7.09 3.81
N ARG A 91 -23.77 7.82 2.72
CA ARG A 91 -22.89 8.98 2.73
C ARG A 91 -23.48 10.16 3.49
N PRO A 92 -22.64 10.97 4.21
CA PRO A 92 -23.10 12.13 4.95
C PRO A 92 -23.49 13.31 4.04
N PHE A 93 -22.98 13.35 2.79
CA PHE A 93 -23.15 14.48 1.87
C PHE A 93 -23.39 14.01 0.44
N ASP A 94 -24.28 14.69 -0.28
CA ASP A 94 -24.57 14.43 -1.70
C ASP A 94 -23.55 15.09 -2.65
N SER A 95 -22.82 16.08 -2.17
CA SER A 95 -21.85 16.87 -2.96
C SER A 95 -20.65 17.26 -2.12
N GLY A 96 -19.60 17.83 -2.75
CA GLY A 96 -18.40 18.29 -2.05
C GLY A 96 -17.44 17.17 -1.65
N VAL A 97 -17.56 15.99 -2.23
CA VAL A 97 -16.76 14.80 -1.92
C VAL A 97 -15.29 15.01 -2.28
N THR A 98 -14.40 14.84 -1.31
CA THR A 98 -12.95 15.00 -1.46
C THR A 98 -12.18 13.75 -1.08
N VAL A 99 -11.04 13.53 -1.72
CA VAL A 99 -10.16 12.40 -1.40
C VAL A 99 -9.54 12.57 -0.02
N GLY A 100 -9.62 11.51 0.79
CA GLY A 100 -9.17 11.51 2.17
C GLY A 100 -10.21 11.97 3.18
N GLN A 101 -11.48 12.20 2.76
CA GLN A 101 -12.58 12.57 3.68
C GLN A 101 -12.89 11.45 4.69
N GLY A 102 -13.56 11.81 5.78
CA GLY A 102 -13.79 10.94 6.95
C GLY A 102 -12.60 10.97 7.88
N ASN A 103 -12.26 9.87 8.54
CA ASN A 103 -11.09 9.77 9.37
C ASN A 103 -9.83 9.74 8.50
N THR A 104 -9.25 10.90 8.26
CA THR A 104 -8.07 11.05 7.40
C THR A 104 -6.88 10.37 8.04
N THR A 105 -6.28 9.46 7.30
CA THR A 105 -5.10 8.71 7.74
C THR A 105 -3.94 8.99 6.82
N ASN A 106 -2.83 9.47 7.38
CA ASN A 106 -1.57 9.61 6.68
C ASN A 106 -0.77 8.30 6.83
N ILE A 107 -0.28 7.80 5.70
CA ILE A 107 0.44 6.53 5.63
C ILE A 107 1.82 6.80 5.06
N PHE A 108 2.84 6.37 5.79
CA PHE A 108 4.21 6.37 5.33
C PHE A 108 4.76 4.95 5.37
N HIS A 109 5.37 4.51 4.27
CA HIS A 109 6.04 3.23 4.21
C HIS A 109 7.40 3.37 3.52
N PHE A 110 8.42 2.85 4.15
CA PHE A 110 9.79 2.80 3.65
C PHE A 110 10.30 1.37 3.68
N GLU A 111 10.86 0.91 2.58
CA GLU A 111 11.56 -0.38 2.47
C GLU A 111 12.93 -0.14 1.84
N LEU A 112 13.92 -0.81 2.39
CA LEU A 112 15.27 -0.87 1.84
C LEU A 112 15.80 -2.28 1.95
N GLN A 113 16.17 -2.86 0.83
CA GLN A 113 16.95 -4.09 0.78
C GLN A 113 18.31 -3.78 0.16
N SER A 114 19.38 -4.15 0.82
CA SER A 114 20.74 -3.98 0.30
C SER A 114 21.58 -5.21 0.59
N GLY A 115 22.55 -5.51 -0.26
CA GLY A 115 23.36 -6.69 -0.07
C GLY A 115 24.47 -6.87 -1.09
N TYR A 116 25.05 -8.05 -1.03
CA TYR A 116 26.19 -8.43 -1.85
C TYR A 116 26.00 -9.81 -2.48
N VAL A 117 26.25 -9.93 -3.77
CA VAL A 117 26.20 -11.20 -4.51
C VAL A 117 27.48 -11.99 -4.25
N LEU A 118 27.37 -13.02 -3.40
CA LEU A 118 28.48 -13.89 -3.05
C LEU A 118 28.90 -14.77 -4.24
N ASN A 119 27.94 -15.36 -4.92
CA ASN A 119 28.18 -16.21 -6.09
C ASN A 119 27.25 -15.80 -7.25
N PRO A 120 27.77 -15.17 -8.31
CA PRO A 120 26.97 -14.78 -9.47
C PRO A 120 26.33 -15.95 -10.23
N THR A 121 26.98 -17.12 -10.26
CA THR A 121 26.48 -18.28 -11.01
C THR A 121 25.19 -18.85 -10.41
N THR A 122 25.10 -18.88 -9.09
CA THR A 122 23.93 -19.37 -8.35
C THR A 122 23.04 -18.25 -7.84
N ASN A 123 23.42 -16.99 -8.14
CA ASN A 123 22.80 -15.79 -7.61
C ASN A 123 22.65 -15.79 -6.07
N LEU A 124 23.64 -16.42 -5.38
CA LEU A 124 23.65 -16.43 -3.93
C LEU A 124 23.98 -15.03 -3.40
N LYS A 125 23.06 -14.47 -2.62
CA LYS A 125 23.14 -13.12 -2.06
C LYS A 125 23.10 -13.16 -0.54
N LEU A 126 23.97 -12.36 0.08
CA LEU A 126 23.83 -11.91 1.46
C LEU A 126 23.08 -10.59 1.43
N PHE A 127 22.00 -10.44 2.21
CA PHE A 127 21.21 -9.22 2.23
C PHE A 127 20.82 -8.78 3.64
N ALA A 128 20.65 -7.48 3.78
CA ALA A 128 19.98 -6.83 4.89
C ALA A 128 18.70 -6.16 4.34
N TYR A 129 17.62 -6.24 5.11
CA TYR A 129 16.34 -5.63 4.79
C TYR A 129 15.84 -4.85 6.00
N VAL A 130 15.34 -3.65 5.76
CA VAL A 130 14.62 -2.85 6.74
C VAL A 130 13.29 -2.38 6.13
N SER A 131 12.23 -2.45 6.91
CA SER A 131 10.92 -1.90 6.57
C SER A 131 10.42 -1.07 7.75
N TYR A 132 10.00 0.13 7.47
CA TYR A 132 9.33 1.03 8.42
C TYR A 132 7.98 1.44 7.87
N ARG A 133 6.93 1.29 8.66
CA ARG A 133 5.58 1.75 8.34
C ARG A 133 5.06 2.61 9.47
N ASP A 134 4.49 3.76 9.12
CA ASP A 134 3.75 4.62 10.00
C ASP A 134 2.33 4.80 9.47
N PHE A 135 1.35 4.59 10.34
CA PHE A 135 -0.07 4.71 10.07
C PHE A 135 -0.65 5.68 11.10
N ASN A 136 -1.01 6.89 10.65
CA ASN A 136 -1.33 8.00 11.53
C ASN A 136 -2.71 8.60 11.16
N PRO A 137 -3.80 8.09 11.75
CA PRO A 137 -5.14 8.66 11.59
C PRO A 137 -5.31 9.94 12.39
N ASP A 138 -6.26 10.80 11.98
CA ASP A 138 -6.65 12.00 12.72
C ASP A 138 -7.34 11.64 14.05
N ALA A 139 -8.09 10.52 14.08
CA ALA A 139 -8.69 9.95 15.27
C ALA A 139 -8.47 8.44 15.34
N ASP A 140 -8.16 7.93 16.55
CA ASP A 140 -8.08 6.50 16.78
C ASP A 140 -9.50 5.89 16.85
N THR A 141 -9.79 4.95 15.94
CA THR A 141 -11.07 4.24 15.87
C THR A 141 -10.81 2.73 15.74
N ALA A 142 -11.87 1.92 15.85
CA ALA A 142 -11.76 0.48 15.63
C ALA A 142 -11.27 0.12 14.22
N ALA A 143 -11.61 0.95 13.22
CA ALA A 143 -11.21 0.75 11.82
C ALA A 143 -9.82 1.32 11.49
N SER A 144 -9.36 2.33 12.24
CA SER A 144 -8.07 2.98 12.03
C SER A 144 -7.51 3.54 13.32
N PHE A 145 -6.34 3.07 13.73
CA PHE A 145 -5.64 3.52 14.93
C PHE A 145 -4.16 3.77 14.62
N LYS A 146 -3.58 4.68 15.37
CA LYS A 146 -2.17 5.03 15.22
C LYS A 146 -1.28 3.83 15.48
N ASN A 147 -0.44 3.49 14.50
CA ASN A 147 0.47 2.36 14.59
C ASN A 147 1.74 2.61 13.78
N SER A 148 2.88 2.31 14.38
CA SER A 148 4.17 2.31 13.67
C SER A 148 4.87 0.97 13.86
N THR A 149 5.51 0.49 12.81
CA THR A 149 6.18 -0.80 12.81
C THR A 149 7.56 -0.65 12.17
N LEU A 150 8.58 -1.16 12.85
CA LEU A 150 9.91 -1.31 12.31
C LEU A 150 10.26 -2.80 12.24
N TRP A 151 10.64 -3.25 11.05
CA TRP A 151 11.09 -4.61 10.81
C TRP A 151 12.50 -4.60 10.25
N PHE A 152 13.33 -5.50 10.74
CA PHE A 152 14.70 -5.71 10.27
C PHE A 152 14.96 -7.21 10.06
N SER A 153 15.62 -7.55 8.95
CA SER A 153 16.07 -8.92 8.71
C SER A 153 17.41 -8.98 8.01
N LEU A 154 18.13 -10.08 8.27
CA LEU A 154 19.37 -10.46 7.58
C LEU A 154 19.17 -11.87 7.02
N GLY A 155 19.71 -12.13 5.85
CA GLY A 155 19.54 -13.47 5.27
C GLY A 155 20.45 -13.76 4.09
N LEU A 156 20.44 -15.04 3.73
CA LEU A 156 21.00 -15.56 2.50
C LEU A 156 19.86 -15.98 1.59
N ARG A 157 19.92 -15.59 0.32
CA ARG A 157 18.96 -16.00 -0.70
C ARG A 157 19.69 -16.40 -1.98
N THR A 158 19.20 -17.44 -2.63
CA THR A 158 19.63 -17.85 -3.95
C THR A 158 18.41 -17.99 -4.85
N ASP A 159 18.58 -17.64 -6.14
CA ASP A 159 17.56 -17.78 -7.18
C ASP A 159 18.11 -18.79 -8.19
N LEU A 160 18.00 -20.10 -7.88
CA LEU A 160 18.59 -21.18 -8.68
C LEU A 160 17.81 -21.46 -9.95
N PHE A 161 16.48 -21.36 -9.91
CA PHE A 161 15.59 -21.63 -11.03
C PHE A 161 14.36 -20.73 -11.00
N ASN A 162 13.89 -20.32 -12.17
CA ASN A 162 12.48 -19.96 -12.36
C ASN A 162 11.72 -21.25 -12.65
N TRP A 163 11.04 -21.80 -11.67
CA TRP A 163 10.11 -22.89 -11.91
C TRP A 163 8.88 -22.31 -12.61
N TYR A 164 8.73 -22.67 -13.86
CA TYR A 164 7.52 -22.39 -14.61
C TYR A 164 6.64 -23.64 -14.53
N PHE A 165 5.50 -23.52 -13.87
CA PHE A 165 4.47 -24.55 -13.86
C PHE A 165 3.39 -24.10 -14.83
N ASP A 166 3.28 -24.83 -15.92
CA ASP A 166 2.30 -24.60 -16.98
C ASP A 166 1.16 -25.61 -16.75
N PHE A 167 0.17 -25.25 -15.93
CA PHE A 167 -1.10 -25.98 -15.80
C PHE A 167 -2.29 -25.03 -15.74
#